data_b7da90db706676a4e1a0154874b9de91
#
_entry.id   b7da90db706676a4e1a0154874b9de91
#
_cell.length_a   1.000
_cell.length_b   1.000
_cell.length_c   1.000
_cell.angle_alpha   90.00
_cell.angle_beta   90.00
_cell.angle_gamma   90.00
#
_symmetry.space_group_name_H-M   'P 1'
#
loop_
_entity.id
_entity.type
_entity.pdbx_description
1 polymer ?
#
loop_
_entity_poly.entity_id
_entity_poly.type
_entity_poly.pdbx_seq_one_letter_code
_entity_poly.pdbx_strand_id
1 'polypeptide(L)'
;MRNSVSLLWRFALCGMDVAARWAPFAEMARLNMDRPEDLPFHHPHLAMALAGGGDWATAERHLQIVRAKIPPAGTGVIGEVVVPLIQGLHAFAAGDWAGTIRRIEPLRPRIVELGGSRAQRDVFHDTLLEACFRAGDGERAHRLLAERVARRPDHYWLNRRLAPV
;
A
#
# COMPACT_ATOMS: atom_id res chain seq x y z
N MET A 1 15.07 4.72 -1.17
CA MET A 1 14.21 3.56 -1.48
C MET A 1 12.72 3.84 -1.27
N ARG A 2 12.22 4.09 -0.05
CA ARG A 2 10.77 4.23 0.25
C ARG A 2 10.04 5.25 -0.61
N ASN A 3 10.58 6.45 -0.76
CA ASN A 3 9.95 7.48 -1.59
C ASN A 3 9.89 7.09 -3.07
N SER A 4 10.94 6.44 -3.57
CA SER A 4 11.00 5.97 -4.96
C SER A 4 10.01 4.83 -5.22
N VAL A 5 9.89 3.87 -4.28
CA VAL A 5 8.89 2.80 -4.35
C VAL A 5 7.47 3.37 -4.32
N SER A 6 7.19 4.31 -3.39
CA SER A 6 5.89 4.99 -3.32
C SER A 6 5.57 5.76 -4.59
N LEU A 7 6.55 6.40 -5.22
CA LEU A 7 6.36 7.13 -6.48
C LEU A 7 6.06 6.16 -7.62
N LEU A 8 6.85 5.09 -7.74
CA LEU A 8 6.65 4.08 -8.79
C LEU A 8 5.29 3.39 -8.66
N TRP A 9 4.88 3.09 -7.42
CA TRP A 9 3.56 2.54 -7.15
C TRP A 9 2.43 3.49 -7.57
N ARG A 10 2.56 4.79 -7.28
CA ARG A 10 1.60 5.79 -7.74
C ARG A 10 1.51 5.89 -9.26
N PHE A 11 2.62 5.75 -9.98
CA PHE A 11 2.58 5.68 -11.44
C PHE A 11 1.78 4.46 -11.91
N ALA A 12 1.97 3.29 -11.29
CA ALA A 12 1.15 2.10 -11.56
C ALA A 12 -0.34 2.31 -11.24
N LEU A 13 -0.66 3.00 -10.12
CA LEU A 13 -2.05 3.37 -9.79
C LEU A 13 -2.67 4.28 -10.86
N CYS A 14 -1.88 5.13 -11.48
CA CYS A 14 -2.31 6.00 -12.58
C CYS A 14 -2.41 5.27 -13.94
N GLY A 15 -2.16 3.96 -13.99
CA GLY A 15 -2.23 3.17 -15.22
C GLY A 15 -0.98 3.26 -16.10
N MET A 16 0.11 3.85 -15.60
CA MET A 16 1.37 3.88 -16.34
C MET A 16 2.04 2.51 -16.33
N ASP A 17 2.59 2.10 -17.46
CA ASP A 17 3.43 0.91 -17.52
C ASP A 17 4.79 1.19 -16.85
N VAL A 18 4.99 0.57 -15.73
CA VAL A 18 6.22 0.65 -14.93
C VAL A 18 6.84 -0.72 -14.66
N ALA A 19 6.36 -1.77 -15.33
CA ALA A 19 6.75 -3.16 -15.06
C ALA A 19 8.27 -3.35 -15.05
N ALA A 20 8.97 -2.87 -16.08
CA ALA A 20 10.42 -2.97 -16.20
C ALA A 20 11.22 -2.19 -15.15
N ARG A 21 10.57 -1.27 -14.43
CA ARG A 21 11.23 -0.38 -13.45
C ARG A 21 11.28 -0.97 -12.05
N TRP A 22 10.59 -2.07 -11.79
CA TRP A 22 10.54 -2.68 -10.46
C TRP A 22 11.79 -3.48 -10.09
N ALA A 23 12.52 -4.04 -11.06
CA ALA A 23 13.64 -4.94 -10.82
C ALA A 23 14.67 -4.43 -9.79
N PRO A 24 15.20 -3.20 -9.87
CA PRO A 24 16.17 -2.72 -8.88
C PRO A 24 15.57 -2.54 -7.48
N PHE A 25 14.27 -2.25 -7.39
CA PHE A 25 13.58 -2.11 -6.09
C PHE A 25 13.27 -3.47 -5.46
N ALA A 26 12.90 -4.46 -6.25
CA ALA A 26 12.72 -5.84 -5.78
C ALA A 26 14.04 -6.42 -5.27
N GLU A 27 15.15 -6.21 -5.98
CA GLU A 27 16.48 -6.62 -5.55
C GLU A 27 16.85 -5.95 -4.21
N MET A 28 16.66 -4.64 -4.12
CA MET A 28 16.93 -3.91 -2.87
C MET A 28 16.02 -4.39 -1.72
N ALA A 29 14.76 -4.78 -2.02
CA ALA A 29 13.87 -5.33 -1.02
C ALA A 29 14.36 -6.69 -0.50
N ARG A 30 14.85 -7.58 -1.38
CA ARG A 30 15.46 -8.86 -1.00
C ARG A 30 16.61 -8.68 -0.01
N LEU A 31 17.50 -7.71 -0.30
CA LEU A 31 18.68 -7.44 0.51
C LEU A 31 18.37 -6.78 1.86
N ASN A 32 17.15 -6.28 2.05
CA ASN A 32 16.79 -5.49 3.24
C ASN A 32 15.63 -6.08 4.06
N MET A 33 15.03 -7.19 3.64
CA MET A 33 13.82 -7.73 4.31
C MET A 33 14.09 -8.33 5.70
N ASP A 34 15.33 -8.72 5.99
CA ASP A 34 15.74 -9.39 7.23
C ASP A 34 16.41 -8.43 8.24
N ARG A 35 16.42 -7.13 7.99
CA ARG A 35 17.10 -6.18 8.87
C ARG A 35 16.42 -6.11 10.25
N PRO A 36 17.20 -6.24 11.37
CA PRO A 36 16.63 -6.22 12.71
C PRO A 36 16.04 -4.86 13.13
N GLU A 37 16.53 -3.77 12.54
CA GLU A 37 16.14 -2.39 12.88
C GLU A 37 14.95 -1.87 12.04
N ASP A 38 14.15 -2.76 11.45
CA ASP A 38 13.06 -2.36 10.57
C ASP A 38 11.92 -1.71 11.34
N LEU A 39 11.66 -0.46 10.98
CA LEU A 39 10.47 0.25 11.44
C LEU A 39 9.21 -0.32 10.75
N PRO A 40 8.05 -0.36 11.45
CA PRO A 40 6.77 -0.81 10.88
C PRO A 40 6.46 -0.22 9.50
N PHE A 41 6.83 1.03 9.28
CA PHE A 41 6.65 1.76 8.03
C PHE A 41 7.46 1.18 6.84
N HIS A 42 8.55 0.46 7.08
CA HIS A 42 9.39 -0.08 6.01
C HIS A 42 8.75 -1.27 5.29
N HIS A 43 8.13 -2.15 6.05
CA HIS A 43 7.61 -3.41 5.53
C HIS A 43 6.58 -3.27 4.40
N PRO A 44 5.58 -2.37 4.47
CA PRO A 44 4.67 -2.15 3.35
C PRO A 44 5.38 -1.71 2.06
N HIS A 45 6.48 -0.94 2.16
CA HIS A 45 7.24 -0.50 0.98
C HIS A 45 8.08 -1.63 0.37
N LEU A 46 8.64 -2.53 1.22
CA LEU A 46 9.30 -3.75 0.73
C LEU A 46 8.28 -4.65 0.01
N ALA A 47 7.09 -4.82 0.59
CA ALA A 47 6.01 -5.58 -0.01
C ALA A 47 5.58 -5.03 -1.38
N MET A 48 5.44 -3.69 -1.51
CA MET A 48 5.15 -3.03 -2.78
C MET A 48 6.24 -3.30 -3.83
N ALA A 49 7.51 -3.24 -3.43
CA ALA A 49 8.63 -3.47 -4.34
C ALA A 49 8.68 -4.92 -4.84
N LEU A 50 8.48 -5.89 -3.94
CA LEU A 50 8.49 -7.32 -4.28
C LEU A 50 7.28 -7.69 -5.16
N ALA A 51 6.09 -7.28 -4.75
CA ALA A 51 4.86 -7.57 -5.49
C ALA A 51 4.81 -6.85 -6.84
N GLY A 52 5.25 -5.58 -6.90
CA GLY A 52 5.36 -4.83 -8.15
C GLY A 52 6.38 -5.44 -9.12
N GLY A 53 7.44 -6.05 -8.59
CA GLY A 53 8.43 -6.81 -9.37
C GLY A 53 8.01 -8.23 -9.74
N GLY A 54 6.83 -8.68 -9.30
CA GLY A 54 6.33 -10.05 -9.55
C GLY A 54 7.07 -11.13 -8.78
N ASP A 55 7.89 -10.78 -7.79
CA ASP A 55 8.66 -11.74 -6.98
C ASP A 55 7.83 -12.28 -5.81
N TRP A 56 6.83 -13.07 -6.17
CA TRP A 56 5.84 -13.60 -5.21
C TRP A 56 6.44 -14.53 -4.17
N ALA A 57 7.46 -15.33 -4.54
CA ALA A 57 8.13 -16.21 -3.59
C ALA A 57 8.81 -15.42 -2.47
N THR A 58 9.54 -14.36 -2.84
CA THR A 58 10.19 -13.49 -1.85
C THR A 58 9.16 -12.63 -1.10
N ALA A 59 8.08 -12.19 -1.76
CA ALA A 59 7.00 -11.44 -1.12
C ALA A 59 6.32 -12.25 0.01
N GLU A 60 6.06 -13.53 -0.22
CA GLU A 60 5.50 -14.43 0.81
C GLU A 60 6.52 -14.68 1.93
N ARG A 61 7.79 -14.92 1.58
CA ARG A 61 8.84 -15.05 2.59
C ARG A 61 8.96 -13.80 3.46
N HIS A 62 8.92 -12.62 2.86
CA HIS A 62 8.91 -11.34 3.61
C HIS A 62 7.72 -11.26 4.57
N LEU A 63 6.53 -11.63 4.12
CA LEU A 63 5.34 -11.65 4.97
C LEU A 63 5.51 -12.60 6.17
N GLN A 64 6.13 -13.78 6.00
CA GLN A 64 6.42 -14.70 7.10
C GLN A 64 7.42 -14.10 8.09
N ILE A 65 8.48 -13.43 7.61
CA ILE A 65 9.44 -12.71 8.45
C ILE A 65 8.73 -11.66 9.30
N VAL A 66 7.82 -10.88 8.70
CA VAL A 66 7.06 -9.86 9.42
C VAL A 66 6.12 -10.50 10.46
N ARG A 67 5.45 -11.60 10.12
CA ARG A 67 4.62 -12.35 11.07
C ARG A 67 5.40 -12.87 12.26
N ALA A 68 6.63 -13.32 12.07
CA ALA A 68 7.49 -13.78 13.16
C ALA A 68 7.88 -12.65 14.14
N LYS A 69 7.73 -11.39 13.76
CA LYS A 69 7.94 -10.22 14.63
C LYS A 69 6.72 -9.87 15.49
N ILE A 70 5.58 -10.56 15.33
CA ILE A 70 4.39 -10.34 16.17
C ILE A 70 4.72 -10.83 17.58
N PRO A 71 4.53 -9.98 18.62
CA PRO A 71 4.75 -10.39 19.99
C PRO A 71 3.86 -11.58 20.40
N PRO A 72 4.28 -12.43 21.36
CA PRO A 72 3.46 -13.56 21.84
C PRO A 72 2.06 -13.16 22.32
N ALA A 73 1.90 -11.93 22.83
CA ALA A 73 0.59 -11.40 23.21
C ALA A 73 -0.35 -11.14 22.02
N GLY A 74 0.13 -11.29 20.77
CA GLY A 74 -0.67 -11.18 19.56
C GLY A 74 -1.14 -9.77 19.19
N THR A 75 -0.85 -8.77 20.02
CA THR A 75 -1.31 -7.40 19.86
C THR A 75 -0.17 -6.49 19.39
N GLY A 76 -0.53 -5.39 18.72
CA GLY A 76 0.41 -4.35 18.33
C GLY A 76 0.41 -4.06 16.82
N VAL A 77 1.12 -2.98 16.46
CA VAL A 77 1.11 -2.43 15.11
C VAL A 77 1.52 -3.44 14.03
N ILE A 78 2.45 -4.34 14.34
CA ILE A 78 2.92 -5.35 13.37
C ILE A 78 1.77 -6.30 12.98
N GLY A 79 1.12 -6.92 13.96
CA GLY A 79 0.05 -7.89 13.71
C GLY A 79 -1.25 -7.25 13.20
N GLU A 80 -1.61 -6.10 13.77
CA GLU A 80 -2.92 -5.49 13.56
C GLU A 80 -2.95 -4.48 12.40
N VAL A 81 -1.81 -3.94 11.99
CA VAL A 81 -1.74 -2.94 10.92
C VAL A 81 -0.80 -3.38 9.79
N VAL A 82 0.46 -3.73 10.09
CA VAL A 82 1.46 -4.00 9.06
C VAL A 82 1.13 -5.25 8.25
N VAL A 83 0.85 -6.36 8.92
CA VAL A 83 0.55 -7.64 8.25
C VAL A 83 -0.69 -7.53 7.36
N PRO A 84 -1.86 -7.05 7.84
CA PRO A 84 -3.03 -6.89 6.98
C PRO A 84 -2.79 -5.89 5.83
N LEU A 85 -2.01 -4.83 6.05
CA LEU A 85 -1.67 -3.88 5.01
C LEU A 85 -0.81 -4.52 3.90
N ILE A 86 0.22 -5.29 4.26
CA ILE A 86 1.03 -6.06 3.30
C ILE A 86 0.14 -6.98 2.47
N GLN A 87 -0.74 -7.74 3.13
CA GLN A 87 -1.68 -8.62 2.44
C GLN A 87 -2.62 -7.87 1.50
N GLY A 88 -3.07 -6.66 1.89
CA GLY A 88 -3.87 -5.79 1.04
C GLY A 88 -3.10 -5.28 -0.18
N LEU A 89 -1.82 -4.93 -0.03
CA LEU A 89 -0.95 -4.53 -1.12
C LEU A 89 -0.64 -5.69 -2.08
N HIS A 90 -0.41 -6.89 -1.55
CA HIS A 90 -0.26 -8.10 -2.35
C HIS A 90 -1.54 -8.42 -3.14
N ALA A 91 -2.72 -8.32 -2.50
CA ALA A 91 -4.00 -8.48 -3.18
C ALA A 91 -4.17 -7.49 -4.32
N PHE A 92 -3.80 -6.21 -4.11
CA PHE A 92 -3.84 -5.20 -5.16
C PHE A 92 -2.94 -5.56 -6.35
N ALA A 93 -1.69 -5.94 -6.10
CA ALA A 93 -0.76 -6.32 -7.16
C ALA A 93 -1.21 -7.57 -7.93
N ALA A 94 -1.95 -8.47 -7.27
CA ALA A 94 -2.53 -9.66 -7.88
C ALA A 94 -3.87 -9.41 -8.60
N GLY A 95 -4.42 -8.18 -8.58
CA GLY A 95 -5.70 -7.85 -9.18
C GLY A 95 -6.93 -8.24 -8.33
N ASP A 96 -6.73 -8.68 -7.08
CA ASP A 96 -7.83 -8.93 -6.12
C ASP A 96 -8.25 -7.61 -5.45
N TRP A 97 -9.05 -6.84 -6.19
CA TRP A 97 -9.53 -5.54 -5.72
C TRP A 97 -10.42 -5.65 -4.48
N ALA A 98 -11.29 -6.64 -4.45
CA ALA A 98 -12.16 -6.91 -3.31
C ALA A 98 -11.35 -7.31 -2.07
N GLY A 99 -10.32 -8.15 -2.23
CA GLY A 99 -9.39 -8.51 -1.16
C GLY A 99 -8.59 -7.33 -0.64
N THR A 100 -8.20 -6.41 -1.53
CA THR A 100 -7.54 -5.14 -1.17
C THR A 100 -8.44 -4.30 -0.27
N ILE A 101 -9.68 -4.07 -0.68
CA ILE A 101 -10.67 -3.26 0.05
C ILE A 101 -10.91 -3.86 1.43
N ARG A 102 -11.22 -5.16 1.51
CA ARG A 102 -11.47 -5.84 2.78
C ARG A 102 -10.32 -5.70 3.79
N ARG A 103 -9.07 -5.65 3.31
CA ARG A 103 -7.88 -5.59 4.18
C ARG A 103 -7.45 -4.18 4.51
N ILE A 104 -7.53 -3.23 3.57
CA ILE A 104 -6.98 -1.88 3.78
C ILE A 104 -8.02 -0.93 4.38
N GLU A 105 -9.30 -1.04 4.03
CA GLU A 105 -10.31 -0.09 4.51
C GLU A 105 -10.43 -0.05 6.04
N PRO A 106 -10.45 -1.17 6.79
CA PRO A 106 -10.51 -1.15 8.25
C PRO A 106 -9.27 -0.53 8.90
N LEU A 107 -8.13 -0.51 8.18
CA LEU A 107 -6.87 0.01 8.70
C LEU A 107 -6.77 1.54 8.61
N ARG A 108 -7.66 2.21 7.88
CA ARG A 108 -7.57 3.66 7.59
C ARG A 108 -7.30 4.53 8.83
N PRO A 109 -8.00 4.38 9.96
CA PRO A 109 -7.74 5.18 11.14
C PRO A 109 -6.40 4.87 11.81
N ARG A 110 -5.86 3.67 11.58
CA ARG A 110 -4.66 3.14 12.23
C ARG A 110 -3.39 3.24 11.38
N ILE A 111 -3.48 3.60 10.10
CA ILE A 111 -2.31 3.77 9.21
C ILE A 111 -1.30 4.78 9.79
N VAL A 112 -1.75 5.71 10.62
CA VAL A 112 -0.88 6.66 11.32
C VAL A 112 0.11 5.97 12.27
N GLU A 113 -0.22 4.82 12.82
CA GLU A 113 0.63 4.05 13.75
C GLU A 113 1.88 3.49 13.08
N LEU A 114 1.91 3.38 11.75
CA LEU A 114 3.11 2.99 10.99
C LEU A 114 4.27 3.98 11.15
N GLY A 115 3.99 5.22 11.52
CA GLY A 115 4.96 6.30 11.46
C GLY A 115 5.10 6.90 10.07
N GLY A 116 6.22 7.57 9.80
CA GLY A 116 6.44 8.28 8.55
C GLY A 116 5.61 9.57 8.43
N SER A 117 5.80 10.32 7.34
CA SER A 117 5.02 11.51 7.06
C SER A 117 3.63 11.19 6.48
N ARG A 118 2.71 12.14 6.58
CA ARG A 118 1.37 12.00 5.97
C ARG A 118 1.47 11.71 4.47
N ALA A 119 2.32 12.44 3.75
CA ALA A 119 2.50 12.27 2.31
C ALA A 119 3.00 10.84 1.94
N GLN A 120 3.82 10.26 2.81
CA GLN A 120 4.31 8.90 2.61
C GLN A 120 3.23 7.84 2.87
N ARG A 121 2.33 8.07 3.84
CA ARG A 121 1.21 7.15 4.14
C ARG A 121 0.06 7.25 3.14
N ASP A 122 -0.07 8.37 2.45
CA ASP A 122 -1.15 8.58 1.48
C ASP A 122 -1.17 7.54 0.35
N VAL A 123 -0.04 6.91 0.02
CA VAL A 123 0.01 5.84 -0.99
C VAL A 123 -0.91 4.66 -0.66
N PHE A 124 -1.09 4.35 0.62
CA PHE A 124 -1.97 3.26 1.05
C PHE A 124 -3.45 3.62 0.89
N HIS A 125 -3.79 4.88 1.16
CA HIS A 125 -5.13 5.41 0.88
C HIS A 125 -5.40 5.53 -0.63
N ASP A 126 -4.37 5.90 -1.43
CA ASP A 126 -4.44 5.93 -2.89
C ASP A 126 -4.70 4.52 -3.45
N THR A 127 -4.02 3.50 -2.90
CA THR A 127 -4.21 2.10 -3.29
C THR A 127 -5.64 1.62 -3.00
N LEU A 128 -6.19 1.93 -1.83
CA LEU A 128 -7.57 1.60 -1.49
C LEU A 128 -8.56 2.27 -2.45
N LEU A 129 -8.38 3.56 -2.70
CA LEU A 129 -9.24 4.32 -3.60
C LEU A 129 -9.23 3.72 -5.01
N GLU A 130 -8.05 3.41 -5.54
CA GLU A 130 -7.91 2.80 -6.86
C GLU A 130 -8.51 1.39 -6.90
N ALA A 131 -8.38 0.61 -5.82
CA ALA A 131 -9.04 -0.70 -5.73
C ALA A 131 -10.57 -0.58 -5.81
N CYS A 132 -11.17 0.44 -5.17
CA CYS A 132 -12.61 0.69 -5.26
C CYS A 132 -13.03 1.03 -6.70
N PHE A 133 -12.28 1.88 -7.42
CA PHE A 133 -12.55 2.18 -8.82
C PHE A 133 -12.47 0.93 -9.71
N ARG A 134 -11.43 0.13 -9.55
CA ARG A 134 -11.22 -1.11 -10.35
C ARG A 134 -12.21 -2.20 -10.01
N ALA A 135 -12.74 -2.24 -8.79
CA ALA A 135 -13.80 -3.15 -8.37
C ALA A 135 -15.19 -2.74 -8.88
N GLY A 136 -15.34 -1.55 -9.49
CA GLY A 136 -16.63 -1.01 -9.87
C GLY A 136 -17.47 -0.49 -8.69
N ASP A 137 -16.88 -0.37 -7.48
CA ASP A 137 -17.54 0.17 -6.29
C ASP A 137 -17.48 1.71 -6.30
N GLY A 138 -18.25 2.30 -7.24
CA GLY A 138 -18.27 3.74 -7.47
C GLY A 138 -18.73 4.53 -6.25
N GLU A 139 -19.72 4.03 -5.52
CA GLU A 139 -20.24 4.71 -4.32
C GLU A 139 -19.15 4.87 -3.26
N ARG A 140 -18.44 3.77 -2.95
CA ARG A 140 -17.32 3.78 -1.99
C ARG A 140 -16.17 4.66 -2.48
N ALA A 141 -15.81 4.55 -3.75
CA ALA A 141 -14.77 5.37 -4.36
C ALA A 141 -15.09 6.86 -4.23
N HIS A 142 -16.30 7.29 -4.55
CA HIS A 142 -16.72 8.69 -4.43
C HIS A 142 -16.70 9.18 -2.97
N ARG A 143 -17.19 8.38 -2.01
CA ARG A 143 -17.13 8.72 -0.59
C ARG A 143 -15.68 8.93 -0.12
N LEU A 144 -14.78 7.98 -0.41
CA LEU A 144 -13.37 8.07 -0.05
C LEU A 144 -12.67 9.27 -0.71
N LEU A 145 -12.99 9.53 -1.96
CA LEU A 145 -12.44 10.65 -2.70
C LEU A 145 -12.92 11.99 -2.14
N ALA A 146 -14.22 12.12 -1.83
CA ALA A 146 -14.78 13.32 -1.20
C ALA A 146 -14.12 13.64 0.15
N GLU A 147 -13.89 12.62 1.01
CA GLU A 147 -13.17 12.79 2.26
C GLU A 147 -11.72 13.30 2.04
N ARG A 148 -11.04 12.84 0.98
CA ARG A 148 -9.68 13.29 0.66
C ARG A 148 -9.65 14.72 0.14
N VAL A 149 -10.58 15.07 -0.74
CA VAL A 149 -10.69 16.44 -1.28
C VAL A 149 -11.04 17.42 -0.16
N ALA A 150 -11.94 17.08 0.75
CA ALA A 150 -12.26 17.91 1.91
C ALA A 150 -11.02 18.22 2.78
N ARG A 151 -10.07 17.29 2.85
CA ARG A 151 -8.78 17.47 3.57
C ARG A 151 -7.70 18.21 2.75
N ARG A 152 -7.82 18.25 1.42
CA ARG A 152 -6.87 18.83 0.47
C ARG A 152 -7.60 19.42 -0.73
N PRO A 153 -8.31 20.53 -0.55
CA PRO A 153 -9.14 21.14 -1.60
C PRO A 153 -8.32 21.58 -2.82
N ASP A 154 -7.04 21.90 -2.63
CA ASP A 154 -6.15 22.38 -3.71
C ASP A 154 -5.48 21.24 -4.51
N HIS A 155 -5.83 19.98 -4.24
CA HIS A 155 -5.19 18.86 -4.91
C HIS A 155 -5.83 18.59 -6.27
N TYR A 156 -5.30 19.20 -7.32
CA TYR A 156 -5.81 19.17 -8.69
C TYR A 156 -6.18 17.78 -9.22
N TRP A 157 -5.33 16.79 -9.00
CA TRP A 157 -5.54 15.44 -9.51
C TRP A 157 -6.74 14.73 -8.85
N LEU A 158 -6.93 14.93 -7.55
CA LEU A 158 -8.09 14.39 -6.82
C LEU A 158 -9.39 15.08 -7.27
N ASN A 159 -9.35 16.39 -7.43
CA ASN A 159 -10.53 17.16 -7.85
C ASN A 159 -10.97 16.78 -9.27
N ARG A 160 -10.05 16.48 -10.17
CA ARG A 160 -10.35 16.07 -11.53
C ARG A 160 -11.08 14.71 -11.60
N ARG A 161 -10.86 13.81 -10.66
CA ARG A 161 -11.58 12.52 -10.57
C ARG A 161 -13.00 12.65 -10.01
N LEU A 162 -13.33 13.77 -9.34
CA LEU A 162 -14.68 14.09 -8.88
C LEU A 162 -15.54 14.77 -9.95
N ALA A 163 -14.92 15.35 -10.98
CA ALA A 163 -15.68 15.98 -12.05
C ALA A 163 -16.56 14.93 -12.76
N PRO A 164 -17.84 15.20 -12.96
CA PRO A 164 -18.68 14.33 -13.78
C PRO A 164 -18.09 14.27 -15.19
N VAL A 165 -18.07 13.07 -15.76
CA VAL A 165 -17.71 12.83 -17.16
C VAL A 165 -18.79 13.38 -18.04
#